data_582a0522eb45ce064c46adcafd5dce32
#
_entry.id   582a0522eb45ce064c46adcafd5dce32
#
_cell.length_a   1.000
_cell.length_b   1.000
_cell.length_c   1.000
_cell.angle_alpha   90.00
_cell.angle_beta   90.00
_cell.angle_gamma   90.00
#
_symmetry.space_group_name_H-M   'P 1'
#
loop_
_entity.id
_entity.type
_entity.pdbx_description
1 polymer ?
#
loop_
_entity_poly.entity_id
_entity_poly.type
_entity_poly.pdbx_seq_one_letter_code
_entity_poly.pdbx_strand_id
1 'polypeptide(L)'
;MFEELALPLFEPLYNYARWLTRDADEAEDLVQETYLKAFRGFDSFATGTNFRAWIYRILRNSFLTSRSGLRAVPPLSIESDPERFEAISETSTPETVFFSRANRESLRLAIEALPLPFREVILLSDIENMTYKEISEALSIPVGTVTSRLMRARAKVRQAIRGSK
;
A
#
# COMPACT_ATOMS: atom_id res chain seq x y z
N MET A 1 -2.17 -19.28 17.58
CA MET A 1 -2.36 -17.87 17.56
C MET A 1 -1.91 -17.18 16.29
N PHE A 2 -0.78 -17.51 15.76
CA PHE A 2 -0.35 -16.90 14.53
C PHE A 2 -1.36 -17.13 13.43
N GLU A 3 -1.85 -18.35 13.28
CA GLU A 3 -2.78 -18.64 12.22
C GLU A 3 -4.06 -17.85 12.34
N GLU A 4 -4.53 -17.63 13.54
CA GLU A 4 -5.76 -16.91 13.70
C GLU A 4 -5.63 -15.48 13.22
N LEU A 5 -4.46 -14.90 13.35
CA LEU A 5 -4.25 -13.54 12.90
C LEU A 5 -3.88 -13.49 11.42
N ALA A 6 -3.13 -14.46 10.98
CA ALA A 6 -2.57 -14.41 9.63
C ALA A 6 -3.45 -14.96 8.52
N LEU A 7 -4.13 -16.05 8.76
CA LEU A 7 -4.89 -16.65 7.67
C LEU A 7 -5.99 -15.79 7.09
N PRO A 8 -6.72 -15.03 7.90
CA PRO A 8 -7.75 -14.18 7.31
C PRO A 8 -7.20 -13.11 6.39
N LEU A 9 -5.91 -12.84 6.49
CA LEU A 9 -5.32 -11.81 5.66
C LEU A 9 -4.74 -12.34 4.36
N PHE A 10 -4.86 -13.63 4.11
CA PHE A 10 -4.24 -14.19 2.90
C PHE A 10 -4.75 -13.53 1.63
N GLU A 11 -6.04 -13.42 1.45
CA GLU A 11 -6.55 -12.83 0.24
C GLU A 11 -6.17 -11.36 0.09
N PRO A 12 -6.35 -10.52 1.10
CA PRO A 12 -5.91 -9.14 0.97
C PRO A 12 -4.42 -9.01 0.69
N LEU A 13 -3.61 -9.84 1.34
CA LEU A 13 -2.17 -9.76 1.10
C LEU A 13 -1.84 -10.19 -0.32
N TYR A 14 -2.51 -11.23 -0.81
CA TYR A 14 -2.26 -11.68 -2.16
C TYR A 14 -2.68 -10.61 -3.16
N ASN A 15 -3.82 -9.98 -2.94
CA ASN A 15 -4.26 -8.92 -3.83
C ASN A 15 -3.29 -7.75 -3.85
N TYR A 16 -2.79 -7.39 -2.68
CA TYR A 16 -1.83 -6.30 -2.61
C TYR A 16 -0.54 -6.70 -3.34
N ALA A 17 -0.12 -7.94 -3.15
CA ALA A 17 1.09 -8.43 -3.83
C ALA A 17 0.90 -8.41 -5.35
N ARG A 18 -0.32 -8.74 -5.82
CA ARG A 18 -0.57 -8.72 -7.25
C ARG A 18 -0.47 -7.30 -7.80
N TRP A 19 -0.95 -6.32 -7.04
CA TRP A 19 -0.83 -4.95 -7.48
C TRP A 19 0.63 -4.51 -7.53
N LEU A 20 1.45 -4.98 -6.60
CA LEU A 20 2.84 -4.57 -6.58
C LEU A 20 3.66 -5.28 -7.65
N THR A 21 3.46 -6.58 -7.82
CA THR A 21 4.30 -7.34 -8.74
C THR A 21 3.74 -7.40 -10.15
N ARG A 22 2.42 -7.28 -10.28
CA ARG A 22 1.76 -7.40 -11.56
C ARG A 22 1.94 -8.76 -12.20
N ASP A 23 2.25 -9.76 -11.42
CA ASP A 23 2.49 -11.10 -11.93
C ASP A 23 1.98 -12.08 -10.91
N ALA A 24 1.13 -13.00 -11.31
CA ALA A 24 0.52 -13.93 -10.38
C ALA A 24 1.54 -14.83 -9.69
N ASP A 25 2.52 -15.29 -10.43
CA ASP A 25 3.51 -16.17 -9.83
C ASP A 25 4.41 -15.43 -8.86
N GLU A 26 4.82 -14.24 -9.20
CA GLU A 26 5.62 -13.44 -8.29
C GLU A 26 4.82 -13.08 -7.05
N ALA A 27 3.54 -12.79 -7.22
CA ALA A 27 2.72 -12.42 -6.07
C ALA A 27 2.59 -13.61 -5.12
N GLU A 28 2.43 -14.81 -5.67
CA GLU A 28 2.31 -15.97 -4.84
C GLU A 28 3.60 -16.21 -4.07
N ASP A 29 4.73 -16.10 -4.74
CA ASP A 29 6.01 -16.28 -4.08
C ASP A 29 6.20 -15.23 -2.99
N LEU A 30 5.80 -14.01 -3.28
CA LEU A 30 5.95 -12.93 -2.32
C LEU A 30 5.10 -13.18 -1.08
N VAL A 31 3.88 -13.66 -1.26
CA VAL A 31 3.02 -13.93 -0.12
C VAL A 31 3.58 -15.08 0.70
N GLN A 32 4.09 -16.11 0.03
CA GLN A 32 4.66 -17.23 0.75
C GLN A 32 5.86 -16.78 1.57
N GLU A 33 6.72 -16.00 0.98
CA GLU A 33 7.88 -15.51 1.70
C GLU A 33 7.45 -14.63 2.88
N THR A 34 6.40 -13.84 2.69
CA THR A 34 5.90 -12.99 3.74
C THR A 34 5.41 -13.83 4.93
N TYR A 35 4.66 -14.90 4.64
CA TYR A 35 4.18 -15.72 5.73
C TYR A 35 5.32 -16.45 6.43
N LEU A 36 6.33 -16.87 5.71
CA LEU A 36 7.46 -17.52 6.35
C LEU A 36 8.19 -16.54 7.27
N LYS A 37 8.43 -15.34 6.79
CA LYS A 37 9.11 -14.36 7.61
C LYS A 37 8.27 -13.95 8.81
N ALA A 38 6.96 -13.83 8.59
CA ALA A 38 6.08 -13.44 9.68
C ALA A 38 6.03 -14.54 10.73
N PHE A 39 5.97 -15.79 10.30
CA PHE A 39 5.92 -16.88 11.25
C PHE A 39 7.21 -16.95 12.06
N ARG A 40 8.35 -16.79 11.41
CA ARG A 40 9.61 -16.83 12.12
C ARG A 40 9.78 -15.66 13.06
N GLY A 41 9.24 -14.51 12.70
CA GLY A 41 9.38 -13.34 13.54
C GLY A 41 8.24 -13.10 14.48
N PHE A 42 7.27 -14.01 14.54
CA PHE A 42 6.09 -13.75 15.34
C PHE A 42 6.42 -13.56 16.82
N ASP A 43 7.45 -14.22 17.30
CA ASP A 43 7.81 -14.06 18.68
C ASP A 43 8.21 -12.62 18.98
N SER A 44 8.72 -11.90 18.01
CA SER A 44 9.14 -10.54 18.26
C SER A 44 7.99 -9.57 17.98
N PHE A 45 6.86 -10.05 17.51
CA PHE A 45 5.73 -9.17 17.29
C PHE A 45 5.15 -8.81 18.65
N ALA A 46 5.03 -7.51 18.91
CA ALA A 46 4.55 -7.09 20.21
C ALA A 46 3.04 -7.21 20.25
N THR A 47 2.56 -8.02 21.13
CA THR A 47 1.14 -8.22 21.29
C THR A 47 0.52 -6.88 21.60
N GLY A 48 -0.57 -6.59 20.99
CA GLY A 48 -1.20 -5.33 21.25
C GLY A 48 -0.94 -4.29 20.19
N THR A 49 0.05 -4.53 19.34
CA THR A 49 0.27 -3.61 18.24
C THR A 49 -0.52 -4.15 17.07
N ASN A 50 -0.49 -3.44 15.96
CA ASN A 50 -1.30 -3.78 14.82
C ASN A 50 -0.68 -4.88 13.98
N PHE A 51 -1.25 -6.08 14.04
CA PHE A 51 -0.70 -7.21 13.31
C PHE A 51 -0.83 -7.00 11.81
N ARG A 52 -1.94 -6.43 11.36
CA ARG A 52 -2.12 -6.22 9.92
C ARG A 52 -1.05 -5.30 9.37
N ALA A 53 -0.77 -4.20 10.05
CA ALA A 53 0.27 -3.31 9.59
C ALA A 53 1.63 -3.99 9.60
N TRP A 54 1.86 -4.83 10.61
CA TRP A 54 3.14 -5.51 10.75
C TRP A 54 3.37 -6.47 9.59
N ILE A 55 2.38 -7.28 9.24
CA ILE A 55 2.60 -8.26 8.20
C ILE A 55 2.64 -7.60 6.83
N TYR A 56 1.90 -6.50 6.63
CA TYR A 56 2.00 -5.78 5.37
C TYR A 56 3.37 -5.13 5.23
N ARG A 57 3.97 -4.73 6.33
CA ARG A 57 5.31 -4.17 6.27
C ARG A 57 6.30 -5.23 5.84
N ILE A 58 6.12 -6.47 6.33
CA ILE A 58 7.01 -7.55 5.92
C ILE A 58 6.87 -7.80 4.43
N LEU A 59 5.63 -7.80 3.93
CA LEU A 59 5.42 -8.05 2.51
C LEU A 59 6.07 -6.95 1.68
N ARG A 60 5.88 -5.72 2.08
CA ARG A 60 6.44 -4.61 1.33
C ARG A 60 7.96 -4.65 1.33
N ASN A 61 8.56 -4.95 2.49
CA ASN A 61 10.00 -5.00 2.57
C ASN A 61 10.56 -6.13 1.70
N SER A 62 9.87 -7.27 1.68
CA SER A 62 10.32 -8.37 0.85
C SER A 62 10.22 -8.01 -0.63
N PHE A 63 9.16 -7.28 -1.00
CA PHE A 63 9.00 -6.87 -2.38
C PHE A 63 10.12 -5.91 -2.78
N LEU A 64 10.42 -4.93 -1.94
CA LEU A 64 11.45 -3.98 -2.27
C LEU A 64 12.82 -4.64 -2.36
N THR A 65 13.08 -5.57 -1.46
CA THR A 65 14.35 -6.26 -1.47
C THR A 65 14.51 -7.07 -2.76
N SER A 66 13.46 -7.74 -3.18
CA SER A 66 13.59 -8.57 -4.36
C SER A 66 13.75 -7.69 -5.61
N ARG A 67 13.14 -6.50 -5.62
CA ARG A 67 13.28 -5.66 -6.80
C ARG A 67 14.63 -4.98 -6.84
N SER A 68 15.18 -4.62 -5.71
CA SER A 68 16.43 -3.94 -5.72
C SER A 68 17.58 -4.90 -5.79
N GLY A 69 17.32 -6.16 -5.74
CA GLY A 69 18.39 -7.12 -5.75
C GLY A 69 19.18 -6.95 -4.49
N LEU A 70 20.42 -6.76 -4.61
CA LEU A 70 21.18 -6.63 -3.44
C LEU A 70 21.24 -5.22 -2.95
N ARG A 71 20.76 -4.26 -3.60
CA ARG A 71 20.88 -2.98 -3.19
C ARG A 71 19.75 -2.56 -2.41
N ALA A 72 19.88 -2.05 -1.36
CA ALA A 72 18.85 -1.62 -0.49
C ALA A 72 18.21 -0.43 -1.12
N VAL A 73 16.96 -0.36 -1.13
CA VAL A 73 16.30 0.72 -1.70
C VAL A 73 16.29 1.84 -0.72
N PRO A 74 16.74 2.95 -1.08
CA PRO A 74 16.82 4.06 -0.18
C PRO A 74 15.42 4.46 0.18
N PRO A 75 15.32 4.84 1.30
CA PRO A 75 14.04 5.21 1.80
C PRO A 75 13.59 6.42 1.14
N LEU A 76 13.63 6.49 -0.01
CA LEU A 76 13.18 7.50 -0.68
C LEU A 76 12.26 8.32 -0.11
N SER A 77 11.62 7.90 0.38
CA SER A 77 10.59 8.58 0.87
C SER A 77 10.91 9.85 1.30
N ILE A 78 11.72 9.80 1.88
CA ILE A 78 12.06 10.85 2.39
C ILE A 78 11.85 12.02 1.71
N GLU A 79 12.66 12.41 1.30
CA GLU A 79 12.66 13.55 0.75
C GLU A 79 11.67 13.91 -0.07
N SER A 80 11.29 13.18 -0.42
CA SER A 80 10.46 13.36 -1.37
C SER A 80 9.39 14.28 -1.21
N ASP A 81 8.94 14.62 -0.30
CA ASP A 81 7.82 15.39 -0.30
C ASP A 81 8.00 16.69 0.15
N PRO A 82 8.54 17.37 -0.49
CA PRO A 82 8.84 18.66 -0.09
C PRO A 82 7.55 19.40 0.05
N GLU A 83 6.79 19.16 -0.73
CA GLU A 83 5.67 19.87 -0.69
C GLU A 83 4.85 19.59 0.30
N ARG A 84 4.79 20.14 1.15
CA ARG A 84 4.06 19.86 2.10
C ARG A 84 2.82 20.33 1.81
N PHE A 85 2.02 20.15 1.98
CA PHE A 85 0.88 20.30 1.66
C PHE A 85 -0.02 20.85 2.52
N GLU A 86 -0.63 21.59 2.26
CA GLU A 86 -1.50 22.14 3.02
C GLU A 86 -2.54 21.33 3.29
N ALA A 87 -2.96 21.26 4.17
CA ALA A 87 -3.90 20.45 4.56
C ALA A 87 -5.10 20.68 3.89
N ILE A 88 -5.59 19.97 3.45
CA ILE A 88 -6.67 20.11 2.83
C ILE A 88 -7.67 19.44 3.43
N SER A 89 -8.59 19.79 3.58
CA SER A 89 -9.58 19.18 4.26
C SER A 89 -10.12 18.23 3.47
N GLU A 90 -10.22 17.51 3.46
CA GLU A 90 -10.65 16.65 2.78
C GLU A 90 -11.92 16.27 2.65
N THR A 91 -12.54 16.13 2.40
CA THR A 91 -13.80 15.92 2.16
C THR A 91 -13.83 14.86 1.37
N SER A 92 -13.52 13.89 1.56
CA SER A 92 -13.53 12.82 0.81
C SER A 92 -14.73 12.35 0.22
N THR A 93 -15.83 12.54 0.65
CA THR A 93 -16.94 11.94 0.06
C THR A 93 -16.99 12.05 -1.42
N PRO A 94 -16.79 13.12 -2.03
CA PRO A 94 -16.86 13.21 -3.46
C PRO A 94 -15.89 12.28 -4.13
N GLU A 95 -14.78 12.10 -3.51
CA GLU A 95 -13.82 11.24 -4.11
C GLU A 95 -14.26 9.83 -4.05
N THR A 96 -14.82 9.40 -2.97
CA THR A 96 -15.28 8.05 -2.84
C THR A 96 -16.33 7.77 -3.90
N VAL A 97 -17.24 8.70 -4.11
CA VAL A 97 -18.26 8.50 -5.08
C VAL A 97 -17.65 8.41 -6.47
N PHE A 98 -16.69 9.24 -6.74
CA PHE A 98 -16.06 9.25 -8.04
C PHE A 98 -15.45 7.89 -8.33
N PHE A 99 -14.73 7.34 -7.40
CA PHE A 99 -14.10 6.08 -7.63
C PHE A 99 -15.11 4.95 -7.80
N SER A 100 -16.20 4.98 -7.10
CA SER A 100 -17.13 3.89 -7.23
C SER A 100 -17.85 3.95 -8.56
N ARG A 101 -17.92 5.12 -9.19
CA ARG A 101 -18.57 5.15 -10.44
C ARG A 101 -17.62 4.94 -11.56
N ALA A 102 -16.35 5.03 -11.37
CA ALA A 102 -15.39 4.91 -12.40
C ALA A 102 -15.40 3.53 -13.00
N ASN A 103 -15.08 3.44 -14.26
CA ASN A 103 -14.97 2.20 -14.94
C ASN A 103 -13.86 1.41 -14.27
N ARG A 104 -14.11 0.16 -13.90
CA ARG A 104 -13.12 -0.63 -13.23
C ARG A 104 -11.82 -0.73 -13.98
N GLU A 105 -11.88 -0.92 -15.27
CA GLU A 105 -10.66 -1.07 -16.04
C GLU A 105 -9.87 0.24 -16.08
N SER A 106 -10.55 1.36 -16.25
CA SER A 106 -9.87 2.63 -16.26
C SER A 106 -9.22 2.91 -14.91
N LEU A 107 -9.91 2.56 -13.85
CA LEU A 107 -9.37 2.78 -12.53
C LEU A 107 -8.15 1.90 -12.31
N ARG A 108 -8.23 0.63 -12.72
CA ARG A 108 -7.11 -0.27 -12.54
C ARG A 108 -5.87 0.25 -13.28
N LEU A 109 -6.07 0.68 -14.52
CA LEU A 109 -4.93 1.18 -15.28
C LEU A 109 -4.35 2.45 -14.69
N ALA A 110 -5.22 3.31 -14.16
CA ALA A 110 -4.73 4.55 -13.57
C ALA A 110 -3.89 4.25 -12.32
N ILE A 111 -4.32 3.29 -11.52
CA ILE A 111 -3.57 2.96 -10.32
C ILE A 111 -2.26 2.28 -10.70
N GLU A 112 -2.29 1.41 -11.70
CA GLU A 112 -1.07 0.74 -12.10
C GLU A 112 -0.03 1.71 -12.65
N ALA A 113 -0.47 2.81 -13.20
CA ALA A 113 0.45 3.78 -13.74
C ALA A 113 1.08 4.68 -12.69
N LEU A 114 0.61 4.63 -11.47
CA LEU A 114 1.15 5.49 -10.45
C LEU A 114 2.56 5.08 -10.04
N PRO A 115 3.41 6.02 -9.70
CA PRO A 115 4.68 5.67 -9.08
C PRO A 115 4.42 4.86 -7.82
N LEU A 116 5.34 3.99 -7.47
CA LEU A 116 5.14 3.08 -6.36
C LEU A 116 4.69 3.76 -5.06
N PRO A 117 5.31 4.84 -4.62
CA PRO A 117 4.86 5.41 -3.35
C PRO A 117 3.40 5.85 -3.36
N PHE A 118 2.92 6.33 -4.48
CA PHE A 118 1.53 6.75 -4.57
C PHE A 118 0.61 5.55 -4.70
N ARG A 119 1.05 4.53 -5.43
CA ARG A 119 0.25 3.34 -5.58
C ARG A 119 0.06 2.65 -4.23
N GLU A 120 1.11 2.62 -3.43
CA GLU A 120 1.02 1.95 -2.13
C GLU A 120 -0.03 2.59 -1.23
N VAL A 121 -0.01 3.91 -1.12
CA VAL A 121 -0.94 4.52 -0.18
C VAL A 121 -2.38 4.40 -0.66
N ILE A 122 -2.62 4.49 -1.96
CA ILE A 122 -3.97 4.41 -2.43
C ILE A 122 -4.50 2.97 -2.29
N LEU A 123 -3.65 1.99 -2.49
CA LEU A 123 -4.09 0.62 -2.33
C LEU A 123 -4.42 0.33 -0.87
N LEU A 124 -3.58 0.77 0.03
CA LEU A 124 -3.82 0.48 1.44
C LEU A 124 -5.00 1.28 1.99
N SER A 125 -5.18 2.48 1.53
CA SER A 125 -6.26 3.28 2.03
C SER A 125 -7.58 2.97 1.38
N ASP A 126 -7.64 2.99 0.07
CA ASP A 126 -8.90 2.92 -0.62
C ASP A 126 -9.36 1.51 -0.93
N ILE A 127 -8.47 0.59 -1.04
CA ILE A 127 -8.85 -0.79 -1.31
C ILE A 127 -8.82 -1.63 -0.04
N GLU A 128 -7.78 -1.47 0.77
CA GLU A 128 -7.68 -2.27 1.98
C GLU A 128 -8.34 -1.62 3.18
N ASN A 129 -8.76 -0.38 3.04
CA ASN A 129 -9.43 0.32 4.13
C ASN A 129 -8.62 0.44 5.42
N MET A 130 -7.34 0.66 5.28
CA MET A 130 -6.52 0.84 6.45
C MET A 130 -6.61 2.28 6.93
N THR A 131 -6.46 2.47 8.21
CA THR A 131 -6.42 3.83 8.74
C THR A 131 -5.09 4.46 8.40
N TYR A 132 -4.99 5.75 8.48
CA TYR A 132 -3.74 6.43 8.17
C TYR A 132 -2.64 5.96 9.14
N LYS A 133 -3.02 5.69 10.38
CA LYS A 133 -2.03 5.21 11.32
C LYS A 133 -1.52 3.83 10.91
N GLU A 134 -2.42 2.95 10.47
CA GLU A 134 -1.99 1.64 10.02
C GLU A 134 -1.09 1.76 8.80
N ILE A 135 -1.40 2.65 7.87
CA ILE A 135 -0.59 2.81 6.68
C ILE A 135 0.78 3.35 7.07
N SER A 136 0.81 4.29 8.00
CA SER A 136 2.06 4.83 8.49
C SER A 136 2.94 3.71 9.03
N GLU A 137 2.35 2.81 9.78
CA GLU A 137 3.12 1.72 10.35
C GLU A 137 3.53 0.72 9.28
N ALA A 138 2.64 0.41 8.36
CA ALA A 138 2.97 -0.57 7.33
C ALA A 138 4.07 -0.08 6.40
N LEU A 139 4.05 1.20 6.08
CA LEU A 139 5.03 1.74 5.15
C LEU A 139 6.22 2.40 5.84
N SER A 140 6.17 2.52 7.14
CA SER A 140 7.23 3.15 7.93
C SER A 140 7.45 4.60 7.49
N ILE A 141 6.38 5.34 7.37
CA ILE A 141 6.47 6.75 7.03
C ILE A 141 5.56 7.53 7.97
N PRO A 142 5.78 8.81 8.13
CA PRO A 142 4.94 9.60 9.03
C PRO A 142 3.51 9.71 8.53
N VAL A 143 2.58 9.89 9.42
CA VAL A 143 1.19 10.01 9.04
C VAL A 143 0.98 11.20 8.10
N GLY A 144 1.69 12.29 8.34
CA GLY A 144 1.57 13.43 7.43
C GLY A 144 1.97 13.10 6.01
N THR A 145 2.95 12.23 5.86
CA THR A 145 3.37 11.78 4.54
C THR A 145 2.30 10.91 3.91
N VAL A 146 1.63 10.08 4.72
CA VAL A 146 0.54 9.27 4.21
C VAL A 146 -0.53 10.19 3.63
N THR A 147 -0.90 11.22 4.39
CA THR A 147 -1.94 12.12 3.96
C THR A 147 -1.57 12.83 2.67
N SER A 148 -0.38 13.40 2.60
CA SER A 148 -0.02 14.16 1.42
C SER A 148 0.13 13.26 0.20
N ARG A 149 0.68 12.08 0.38
CA ARG A 149 0.81 11.17 -0.75
C ARG A 149 -0.56 10.70 -1.23
N LEU A 150 -1.47 10.47 -0.31
CA LEU A 150 -2.78 10.00 -0.69
C LEU A 150 -3.51 11.06 -1.49
N MET A 151 -3.40 12.31 -1.10
CA MET A 151 -4.05 13.35 -1.85
C MET A 151 -3.47 13.49 -3.24
N ARG A 152 -2.17 13.38 -3.36
CA ARG A 152 -1.56 13.46 -4.66
C ARG A 152 -1.89 12.24 -5.49
N ALA A 153 -1.92 11.06 -4.88
CA ALA A 153 -2.24 9.85 -5.60
C ALA A 153 -3.65 9.93 -6.17
N ARG A 154 -4.58 10.39 -5.36
CA ARG A 154 -5.96 10.50 -5.83
C ARG A 154 -6.10 11.53 -6.94
N ALA A 155 -5.35 12.62 -6.84
CA ALA A 155 -5.39 13.63 -7.89
C ALA A 155 -4.86 13.06 -9.20
N LYS A 156 -3.79 12.26 -9.12
CA LYS A 156 -3.24 11.68 -10.34
C LYS A 156 -4.20 10.67 -10.95
N VAL A 157 -4.89 9.91 -10.14
CA VAL A 157 -5.83 8.94 -10.65
C VAL A 157 -6.99 9.67 -11.33
N ARG A 158 -7.49 10.73 -10.72
CA ARG A 158 -8.57 11.48 -11.31
C ARG A 158 -8.16 12.06 -12.65
N GLN A 159 -6.96 12.57 -12.74
CA GLN A 159 -6.48 13.12 -13.97
C GLN A 159 -6.36 12.06 -15.03
N ALA A 160 -5.87 10.90 -14.69
CA ALA A 160 -5.70 9.82 -15.64
C ALA A 160 -7.05 9.35 -16.16
N ILE A 161 -8.03 9.25 -15.31
CA ILE A 161 -9.33 8.79 -15.72
C ILE A 161 -10.00 9.81 -16.62
N ARG A 162 -9.89 11.09 -16.28
CA ARG A 162 -10.46 12.10 -17.13
C ARG A 162 -9.81 12.13 -18.46
N GLY A 163 -8.52 12.00 -18.51
CA GLY A 163 -7.81 12.07 -19.75
C GLY A 163 -8.04 10.91 -20.65
N SER A 164 -8.51 9.82 -20.11
CA SER A 164 -8.66 8.66 -20.94
C SER A 164 -10.03 8.60 -21.56
N LYS A 165 -10.84 9.60 -21.49
CA LYS A 165 -12.11 9.52 -22.06
C LYS A 165 -12.11 9.49 -23.41
#